data_f41c1a3694e8502c7b545b308d659f22
#
_entry.id   f41c1a3694e8502c7b545b308d659f22
#
_cell.length_a   1.000
_cell.length_b   1.000
_cell.length_c   1.000
_cell.angle_alpha   90.00
_cell.angle_beta   90.00
_cell.angle_gamma   90.00
#
_symmetry.space_group_name_H-M   'P 1'
#
loop_
_entity.id
_entity.type
_entity.pdbx_description
1 polymer ?
#
loop_
_entity_poly.entity_id
_entity_poly.type
_entity_poly.pdbx_seq_one_letter_code
_entity_poly.pdbx_strand_id
1 'polypeptide(L)'
;MLGYEQLYGVLPHRRRDAAGPAAETDGAPIETLRAPITKLFVDINEKLRMIACVQEEMTMTDRQPPRPTDAELAILGVLWERGPSTVRDVHEQLNKDGATGYTTILKLLQIMTEKGLVVRDESERAHVYQSRYGEQKTQRQLLADLAERAFGGSATKLVMQALSGRKTNAAELNAIRELLDTLEGESR
;
A
#
# COMPACT_ATOMS: atom_id res chain seq x y z
N MET A 1 -1.29 -40.26 -24.95
CA MET A 1 -0.66 -40.10 -26.32
C MET A 1 -1.74 -40.01 -27.35
N LEU A 2 -2.12 -38.86 -27.80
CA LEU A 2 -3.00 -38.45 -28.91
C LEU A 2 -2.93 -36.91 -28.90
N GLY A 3 -2.28 -36.23 -29.71
CA GLY A 3 -2.18 -36.04 -31.13
C GLY A 3 -2.68 -34.63 -31.38
N TYR A 4 -1.78 -33.56 -31.25
CA TYR A 4 -2.04 -32.15 -31.62
C TYR A 4 -1.69 -31.94 -33.10
N GLU A 5 -2.43 -32.51 -34.00
CA GLU A 5 -2.29 -32.24 -35.43
C GLU A 5 -3.68 -32.22 -36.07
N GLN A 6 -4.30 -31.07 -36.11
CA GLN A 6 -5.34 -30.70 -37.06
C GLN A 6 -5.94 -29.35 -36.72
N LEU A 7 -5.34 -28.27 -37.21
CA LEU A 7 -6.00 -26.96 -37.40
C LEU A 7 -5.10 -25.95 -38.14
N TYR A 8 -4.50 -26.41 -39.26
CA TYR A 8 -4.01 -25.45 -40.28
C TYR A 8 -4.58 -25.85 -41.64
N GLY A 9 -5.76 -25.33 -41.91
CA GLY A 9 -6.37 -25.38 -43.25
C GLY A 9 -5.58 -24.56 -44.25
N VAL A 10 -5.15 -25.23 -45.28
CA VAL A 10 -4.46 -24.72 -46.48
C VAL A 10 -5.35 -23.71 -47.21
N LEU A 11 -4.88 -22.47 -47.37
CA LEU A 11 -5.48 -21.47 -48.25
C LEU A 11 -4.97 -21.64 -49.70
N PRO A 12 -5.84 -21.66 -50.72
CA PRO A 12 -5.46 -21.85 -52.08
C PRO A 12 -4.89 -20.58 -52.73
N HIS A 13 -3.80 -20.75 -53.46
CA HIS A 13 -3.20 -19.76 -54.36
C HIS A 13 -4.24 -19.25 -55.40
N ARG A 14 -4.51 -17.96 -55.37
CA ARG A 14 -5.24 -17.25 -56.45
C ARG A 14 -4.24 -16.50 -57.31
N ARG A 15 -4.27 -16.87 -58.64
CA ARG A 15 -3.45 -16.34 -59.72
C ARG A 15 -3.63 -14.83 -59.89
N ARG A 16 -2.51 -14.17 -60.20
CA ARG A 16 -2.46 -12.83 -60.82
C ARG A 16 -3.02 -12.95 -62.23
N ASP A 17 -3.88 -12.03 -62.59
CA ASP A 17 -4.01 -11.40 -63.91
C ASP A 17 -5.13 -10.35 -63.84
N ALA A 18 -4.80 -9.09 -64.00
CA ALA A 18 -5.47 -8.08 -64.80
C ALA A 18 -4.96 -6.68 -64.41
N ALA A 19 -4.23 -6.08 -65.33
CA ALA A 19 -3.84 -4.69 -65.33
C ALA A 19 -5.08 -3.81 -65.54
N GLY A 20 -5.33 -2.85 -64.62
CA GLY A 20 -6.28 -1.74 -64.79
C GLY A 20 -5.56 -0.40 -64.55
N PRO A 21 -6.02 0.71 -65.08
CA PRO A 21 -5.21 1.91 -65.36
C PRO A 21 -4.89 2.70 -64.08
N ALA A 22 -3.73 3.38 -64.15
CA ALA A 22 -3.19 4.29 -63.17
C ALA A 22 -4.17 5.42 -62.85
N ALA A 23 -4.59 5.51 -61.59
CA ALA A 23 -5.16 6.71 -61.02
C ALA A 23 -4.03 7.45 -60.26
N GLU A 24 -3.65 8.60 -60.81
CA GLU A 24 -2.83 9.61 -60.14
C GLU A 24 -3.52 10.00 -58.81
N THR A 25 -2.98 9.57 -57.71
CA THR A 25 -3.32 10.13 -56.44
C THR A 25 -2.23 11.10 -56.00
N ASP A 26 -2.59 12.37 -55.96
CA ASP A 26 -1.83 13.46 -55.39
C ASP A 26 -1.13 13.02 -54.10
N GLY A 27 0.21 13.09 -54.11
CA GLY A 27 1.03 12.78 -52.96
C GLY A 27 0.91 13.82 -51.85
N ALA A 28 0.01 13.58 -50.92
CA ALA A 28 0.12 14.26 -49.65
C ALA A 28 1.30 13.62 -48.84
N PRO A 29 2.21 14.42 -48.28
CA PRO A 29 3.36 13.89 -47.58
C PRO A 29 2.95 13.15 -46.29
N ILE A 30 3.35 11.88 -46.22
CA ILE A 30 3.15 10.96 -45.11
C ILE A 30 3.78 11.44 -43.78
N GLU A 31 4.44 12.57 -43.78
CA GLU A 31 5.02 13.18 -42.53
C GLU A 31 3.99 13.78 -41.59
N THR A 32 2.79 14.15 -42.06
CA THR A 32 1.77 14.81 -41.24
C THR A 32 1.02 13.84 -40.31
N LEU A 33 1.11 12.52 -40.55
CA LEU A 33 0.41 11.51 -39.74
C LEU A 33 1.27 10.90 -38.63
N ARG A 34 2.58 11.20 -38.62
CA ARG A 34 3.51 10.60 -37.64
C ARG A 34 3.47 11.28 -36.26
N ALA A 35 3.15 12.54 -36.20
CA ALA A 35 3.12 13.34 -34.98
C ALA A 35 1.99 12.95 -33.97
N PRO A 36 0.74 12.67 -34.41
CA PRO A 36 -0.32 12.35 -33.46
C PRO A 36 -0.20 10.96 -32.83
N ILE A 37 0.39 9.99 -33.56
CA ILE A 37 0.53 8.60 -33.10
C ILE A 37 1.60 8.50 -31.98
N THR A 38 2.70 9.23 -32.12
CA THR A 38 3.78 9.24 -31.12
C THR A 38 3.32 9.90 -29.82
N LYS A 39 2.54 10.99 -29.91
CA LYS A 39 1.98 11.68 -28.75
C LYS A 39 0.95 10.80 -28.04
N LEU A 40 0.09 10.10 -28.77
CA LEU A 40 -0.88 9.16 -28.22
C LEU A 40 -0.19 7.97 -27.53
N PHE A 41 0.92 7.48 -28.06
CA PHE A 41 1.68 6.36 -27.48
C PHE A 41 2.40 6.76 -26.19
N VAL A 42 2.91 7.99 -26.10
CA VAL A 42 3.52 8.54 -24.89
C VAL A 42 2.45 8.73 -23.80
N ASP A 43 1.28 9.27 -24.17
CA ASP A 43 0.18 9.53 -23.25
C ASP A 43 -0.43 8.22 -22.67
N ILE A 44 -0.53 7.17 -23.49
CA ILE A 44 -0.96 5.84 -23.05
C ILE A 44 0.06 5.21 -22.11
N ASN A 45 1.35 5.37 -22.41
CA ASN A 45 2.41 4.79 -21.59
C ASN A 45 2.54 5.48 -20.22
N GLU A 46 2.30 6.78 -20.19
CA GLU A 46 2.23 7.56 -18.93
C GLU A 46 1.02 7.18 -18.08
N LYS A 47 -0.16 7.03 -18.72
CA LYS A 47 -1.37 6.52 -18.05
C LYS A 47 -1.20 5.09 -17.54
N LEU A 48 -0.58 4.20 -18.32
CA LEU A 48 -0.30 2.83 -17.90
C LEU A 48 0.69 2.79 -16.73
N ARG A 49 1.71 3.67 -16.70
CA ARG A 49 2.62 3.83 -15.55
C ARG A 49 1.89 4.33 -14.31
N MET A 50 0.98 5.29 -14.47
CA MET A 50 0.18 5.82 -13.37
C MET A 50 -0.78 4.75 -12.82
N ILE A 51 -1.42 3.96 -13.69
CA ILE A 51 -2.28 2.83 -13.30
C ILE A 51 -1.46 1.73 -12.61
N ALA A 52 -0.27 1.41 -13.12
CA ALA A 52 0.62 0.43 -12.50
C ALA A 52 1.10 0.89 -11.11
N CYS A 53 1.45 2.18 -10.96
CA CYS A 53 1.84 2.75 -9.67
C CYS A 53 0.67 2.72 -8.66
N VAL A 54 -0.57 3.04 -9.10
CA VAL A 54 -1.77 2.95 -8.26
C VAL A 54 -2.09 1.49 -7.90
N GLN A 55 -1.87 0.54 -8.80
CA GLN A 55 -2.08 -0.89 -8.52
C GLN A 55 -1.01 -1.47 -7.59
N GLU A 56 0.25 -1.02 -7.67
CA GLU A 56 1.29 -1.41 -6.72
C GLU A 56 1.00 -0.86 -5.31
N GLU A 57 0.50 0.36 -5.19
CA GLU A 57 0.03 0.90 -3.90
C GLU A 57 -1.17 0.13 -3.35
N MET A 58 -2.14 -0.26 -4.18
CA MET A 58 -3.31 -1.05 -3.75
C MET A 58 -2.91 -2.48 -3.32
N THR A 59 -1.97 -3.13 -3.98
CA THR A 59 -1.52 -4.48 -3.60
C THR A 59 -0.62 -4.49 -2.38
N MET A 60 0.10 -3.39 -2.09
CA MET A 60 0.88 -3.25 -0.86
C MET A 60 0.00 -2.98 0.37
N THR A 61 -1.19 -2.39 0.18
CA THR A 61 -2.10 -2.04 1.29
C THR A 61 -2.80 -3.27 1.88
N ASP A 62 -2.89 -4.39 1.16
CA ASP A 62 -3.58 -5.60 1.62
C ASP A 62 -2.69 -6.60 2.38
N ARG A 63 -1.37 -6.43 2.36
CA ARG A 63 -0.50 -7.24 3.22
C ARG A 63 -0.69 -6.84 4.68
N GLN A 64 -0.88 -7.84 5.54
CA GLN A 64 -0.88 -7.61 6.98
C GLN A 64 0.48 -7.05 7.41
N PRO A 65 0.50 -5.95 8.22
CA PRO A 65 1.76 -5.40 8.70
C PRO A 65 2.53 -6.46 9.52
N PRO A 66 3.85 -6.53 9.39
CA PRO A 66 4.66 -7.35 10.29
C PRO A 66 4.44 -6.88 11.72
N ARG A 67 4.46 -7.81 12.67
CA ARG A 67 4.25 -7.48 14.08
C ARG A 67 5.42 -6.63 14.61
N PRO A 68 5.16 -5.39 15.07
CA PRO A 68 6.18 -4.57 15.72
C PRO A 68 6.45 -5.06 17.15
N THR A 69 7.68 -4.89 17.62
CA THR A 69 8.04 -4.95 19.04
C THR A 69 7.62 -3.67 19.76
N ASP A 70 7.65 -3.65 21.08
CA ASP A 70 7.27 -2.47 21.87
C ASP A 70 8.12 -1.24 21.52
N ALA A 71 9.43 -1.41 21.33
CA ALA A 71 10.31 -0.32 20.91
C ALA A 71 10.04 0.16 19.50
N GLU A 72 9.73 -0.75 18.55
CA GLU A 72 9.34 -0.41 17.20
C GLU A 72 7.97 0.29 17.17
N LEU A 73 7.04 -0.12 18.04
CA LEU A 73 5.73 0.52 18.18
C LEU A 73 5.85 1.95 18.70
N ALA A 74 6.75 2.20 19.65
CA ALA A 74 7.03 3.56 20.12
C ALA A 74 7.56 4.46 18.99
N ILE A 75 8.44 3.95 18.14
CA ILE A 75 8.92 4.67 16.95
C ILE A 75 7.78 4.93 15.96
N LEU A 76 6.94 3.91 15.68
CA LEU A 76 5.77 4.07 14.81
C LEU A 76 4.81 5.14 15.35
N GLY A 77 4.60 5.21 16.66
CA GLY A 77 3.80 6.26 17.30
C GLY A 77 4.29 7.66 16.94
N VAL A 78 5.61 7.89 17.00
CA VAL A 78 6.21 9.18 16.59
C VAL A 78 5.98 9.45 15.12
N LEU A 79 6.15 8.43 14.25
CA LEU A 79 5.96 8.59 12.80
C LEU A 79 4.49 8.81 12.42
N TRP A 80 3.52 8.29 13.17
CA TRP A 80 2.10 8.56 12.95
C TRP A 80 1.70 9.96 13.41
N GLU A 81 2.24 10.43 14.53
CA GLU A 81 1.94 11.75 15.08
C GLU A 81 2.58 12.89 14.27
N ARG A 82 3.87 12.75 13.90
CA ARG A 82 4.64 13.81 13.23
C ARG A 82 4.72 13.67 11.73
N GLY A 83 4.44 12.49 11.19
CA GLY A 83 4.67 12.16 9.79
C GLY A 83 6.14 11.78 9.50
N PRO A 84 6.59 11.93 8.25
CA PRO A 84 7.95 11.61 7.83
C PRO A 84 8.97 12.34 8.69
N SER A 85 9.94 11.62 9.28
CA SER A 85 10.87 12.15 10.26
C SER A 85 12.27 11.57 10.09
N THR A 86 13.30 12.33 10.48
CA THR A 86 14.68 11.85 10.51
C THR A 86 14.94 11.04 11.78
N VAL A 87 16.07 10.29 11.81
CA VAL A 87 16.52 9.59 13.04
C VAL A 87 16.64 10.54 14.22
N ARG A 88 17.08 11.77 13.96
CA ARG A 88 17.26 12.81 14.98
C ARG A 88 15.93 13.23 15.58
N ASP A 89 14.92 13.49 14.73
CA ASP A 89 13.59 13.91 15.18
C ASP A 89 12.95 12.84 16.05
N VAL A 90 13.04 11.56 15.61
CA VAL A 90 12.54 10.41 16.39
C VAL A 90 13.26 10.28 17.72
N HIS A 91 14.61 10.44 17.70
CA HIS A 91 15.41 10.39 18.92
C HIS A 91 15.03 11.51 19.91
N GLU A 92 14.93 12.74 19.45
CA GLU A 92 14.55 13.88 20.29
C GLU A 92 13.16 13.69 20.93
N GLN A 93 12.22 13.08 20.21
CA GLN A 93 10.88 12.83 20.71
C GLN A 93 10.83 11.71 21.75
N LEU A 94 11.56 10.60 21.50
CA LEU A 94 11.57 9.44 22.41
C LEU A 94 12.52 9.57 23.59
N ASN A 95 13.51 10.46 23.49
CA ASN A 95 14.56 10.60 24.51
C ASN A 95 14.26 11.72 25.53
N LYS A 96 13.01 12.09 25.71
CA LYS A 96 12.61 13.08 26.74
C LYS A 96 13.06 12.67 28.13
N ASP A 97 13.15 11.36 28.40
CA ASP A 97 13.56 10.78 29.66
C ASP A 97 15.01 10.25 29.66
N GLY A 98 15.79 10.51 28.62
CA GLY A 98 17.21 10.11 28.54
C GLY A 98 17.46 8.61 28.36
N ALA A 99 16.43 7.80 28.10
CA ALA A 99 16.51 6.34 28.19
C ALA A 99 17.06 5.65 26.93
N THR A 100 17.02 6.30 25.74
CA THR A 100 17.33 5.62 24.48
C THR A 100 18.39 6.38 23.66
N GLY A 101 19.53 5.74 23.40
CA GLY A 101 20.61 6.35 22.60
C GLY A 101 20.28 6.48 21.12
N TYR A 102 20.85 7.50 20.44
CA TYR A 102 20.72 7.75 19.01
C TYR A 102 21.03 6.52 18.14
N THR A 103 22.12 5.80 18.47
CA THR A 103 22.54 4.60 17.74
C THR A 103 21.53 3.47 17.83
N THR A 104 20.81 3.37 18.95
CA THR A 104 19.73 2.39 19.15
C THR A 104 18.54 2.70 18.24
N ILE A 105 18.11 3.96 18.18
CA ILE A 105 17.03 4.39 17.29
C ILE A 105 17.41 4.15 15.81
N LEU A 106 18.63 4.52 15.43
CA LEU A 106 19.13 4.26 14.08
C LEU A 106 19.07 2.77 13.71
N LYS A 107 19.54 1.89 14.63
CA LYS A 107 19.51 0.44 14.40
C LYS A 107 18.08 -0.10 14.32
N LEU A 108 17.19 0.36 15.18
CA LEU A 108 15.78 -0.02 15.13
C LEU A 108 15.11 0.40 13.81
N LEU A 109 15.33 1.63 13.33
CA LEU A 109 14.79 2.10 12.05
C LEU A 109 15.33 1.28 10.86
N GLN A 110 16.60 0.86 10.89
CA GLN A 110 17.15 -0.06 9.89
C GLN A 110 16.42 -1.41 9.89
N ILE A 111 16.26 -2.03 11.07
CA ILE A 111 15.52 -3.28 11.23
C ILE A 111 14.07 -3.14 10.78
N MET A 112 13.40 -2.02 11.12
CA MET A 112 12.02 -1.73 10.71
C MET A 112 11.91 -1.57 9.18
N THR A 113 12.95 -1.03 8.52
CA THR A 113 13.01 -0.95 7.05
C THR A 113 13.11 -2.35 6.44
N GLU A 114 13.98 -3.22 6.97
CA GLU A 114 14.13 -4.61 6.54
C GLU A 114 12.85 -5.42 6.76
N LYS A 115 12.17 -5.22 7.90
CA LYS A 115 10.86 -5.82 8.20
C LYS A 115 9.72 -5.25 7.32
N GLY A 116 9.92 -4.12 6.66
CA GLY A 116 8.89 -3.45 5.87
C GLY A 116 7.84 -2.72 6.70
N LEU A 117 8.15 -2.32 7.94
CA LEU A 117 7.31 -1.48 8.79
C LEU A 117 7.40 -0.01 8.42
N VAL A 118 8.57 0.42 7.96
CA VAL A 118 8.83 1.79 7.52
C VAL A 118 9.45 1.80 6.13
N VAL A 119 9.31 2.92 5.44
CA VAL A 119 9.99 3.23 4.19
C VAL A 119 11.04 4.29 4.48
N ARG A 120 12.24 4.13 3.90
CA ARG A 120 13.34 5.08 4.00
C ARG A 120 13.44 5.84 2.69
N ASP A 121 13.43 7.16 2.78
CA ASP A 121 13.75 8.07 1.68
C ASP A 121 15.23 8.49 1.79
N GLU A 122 15.98 8.27 0.74
CA GLU A 122 17.41 8.59 0.61
C GLU A 122 17.68 9.77 -0.32
N SER A 123 16.63 10.46 -0.78
CA SER A 123 16.76 11.57 -1.72
C SER A 123 17.53 12.77 -1.14
N GLU A 124 17.51 12.91 0.18
CA GLU A 124 18.20 13.97 0.89
C GLU A 124 19.42 13.45 1.67
N ARG A 125 20.31 14.37 2.08
CA ARG A 125 21.51 14.05 2.88
C ARG A 125 21.17 13.39 4.22
N ALA A 126 20.05 13.73 4.81
CA ALA A 126 19.51 13.10 6.01
C ALA A 126 18.39 12.15 5.60
N HIS A 127 18.54 10.85 5.84
CA HIS A 127 17.51 9.87 5.53
C HIS A 127 16.23 10.15 6.33
N VAL A 128 15.10 10.22 5.63
CA VAL A 128 13.77 10.40 6.20
C VAL A 128 13.06 9.06 6.23
N TYR A 129 12.40 8.77 7.35
CA TYR A 129 11.65 7.54 7.56
C TYR A 129 10.17 7.86 7.68
N GLN A 130 9.34 7.02 7.04
CA GLN A 130 7.90 7.12 7.08
C GLN A 130 7.28 5.76 7.39
N SER A 131 6.20 5.74 8.18
CA SER A 131 5.44 4.51 8.42
C SER A 131 4.80 4.01 7.13
N ARG A 132 4.98 2.71 6.81
CA ARG A 132 4.36 2.07 5.64
C ARG A 132 2.88 1.81 5.84
N TYR A 133 2.45 1.59 7.07
CA TYR A 133 1.07 1.27 7.42
C TYR A 133 0.49 2.34 8.33
N GLY A 134 -0.78 2.67 8.09
CA GLY A 134 -1.51 3.58 8.97
C GLY A 134 -1.68 3.02 10.37
N GLU A 135 -1.81 3.91 11.34
CA GLU A 135 -1.98 3.60 12.77
C GLU A 135 -3.13 2.62 13.01
N GLN A 136 -4.32 2.91 12.48
CA GLN A 136 -5.51 2.07 12.67
C GLN A 136 -5.32 0.64 12.15
N LYS A 137 -4.63 0.47 11.00
CA LYS A 137 -4.38 -0.88 10.44
C LYS A 137 -3.48 -1.69 11.35
N THR A 138 -2.40 -1.06 11.86
CA THR A 138 -1.47 -1.70 12.79
C THR A 138 -2.14 -2.03 14.13
N GLN A 139 -2.93 -1.10 14.68
CA GLN A 139 -3.68 -1.31 15.92
C GLN A 139 -4.69 -2.45 15.80
N ARG A 140 -5.47 -2.51 14.70
CA ARG A 140 -6.42 -3.61 14.46
C ARG A 140 -5.72 -4.96 14.43
N GLN A 141 -4.55 -5.05 13.80
CA GLN A 141 -3.79 -6.30 13.76
C GLN A 141 -3.28 -6.69 15.14
N LEU A 142 -2.72 -5.75 15.91
CA LEU A 142 -2.27 -6.02 17.28
C LEU A 142 -3.40 -6.49 18.18
N LEU A 143 -4.60 -5.90 18.03
CA LEU A 143 -5.79 -6.34 18.75
C LEU A 143 -6.24 -7.74 18.34
N ALA A 144 -6.22 -8.06 17.04
CA ALA A 144 -6.54 -9.39 16.54
C ALA A 144 -5.57 -10.45 17.09
N ASP A 145 -4.25 -10.16 17.02
CA ASP A 145 -3.21 -11.05 17.57
C ASP A 145 -3.38 -11.25 19.08
N LEU A 146 -3.72 -10.20 19.83
CA LEU A 146 -3.97 -10.29 21.26
C LEU A 146 -5.23 -11.12 21.57
N ALA A 147 -6.32 -10.90 20.82
CA ALA A 147 -7.55 -11.66 20.95
C ALA A 147 -7.32 -13.16 20.76
N GLU A 148 -6.60 -13.54 19.69
CA GLU A 148 -6.27 -14.93 19.41
C GLU A 148 -5.42 -15.56 20.52
N ARG A 149 -4.35 -14.90 20.94
CA ARG A 149 -3.35 -15.49 21.84
C ARG A 149 -3.77 -15.53 23.30
N ALA A 150 -4.49 -14.49 23.74
CA ALA A 150 -4.84 -14.36 25.16
C ALA A 150 -6.33 -14.62 25.45
N PHE A 151 -7.22 -14.50 24.43
CA PHE A 151 -8.66 -14.57 24.62
C PHE A 151 -9.32 -15.62 23.73
N GLY A 152 -8.53 -16.50 23.08
CA GLY A 152 -9.05 -17.59 22.23
C GLY A 152 -9.92 -17.08 21.07
N GLY A 153 -9.53 -15.96 20.44
CA GLY A 153 -10.23 -15.34 19.31
C GLY A 153 -11.47 -14.51 19.70
N SER A 154 -11.81 -14.42 20.99
CA SER A 154 -13.03 -13.72 21.43
C SER A 154 -12.78 -12.23 21.66
N ALA A 155 -13.21 -11.39 20.70
CA ALA A 155 -13.22 -9.93 20.85
C ALA A 155 -14.08 -9.47 22.05
N THR A 156 -15.19 -10.14 22.30
CA THR A 156 -16.09 -9.84 23.44
C THR A 156 -15.36 -9.98 24.77
N LYS A 157 -14.61 -11.08 24.99
CA LYS A 157 -13.83 -11.30 26.21
C LYS A 157 -12.77 -10.22 26.40
N LEU A 158 -12.07 -9.83 25.32
CA LEU A 158 -11.08 -8.77 25.34
C LEU A 158 -11.68 -7.43 25.74
N VAL A 159 -12.80 -7.02 25.12
CA VAL A 159 -13.51 -5.78 25.43
C VAL A 159 -14.02 -5.77 26.88
N MET A 160 -14.66 -6.86 27.32
CA MET A 160 -15.15 -6.97 28.70
C MET A 160 -14.02 -6.87 29.72
N GLN A 161 -12.87 -7.51 29.45
CA GLN A 161 -11.71 -7.43 30.33
C GLN A 161 -11.09 -6.03 30.35
N ALA A 162 -10.99 -5.36 29.20
CA ALA A 162 -10.46 -4.02 29.09
C ALA A 162 -11.31 -2.99 29.87
N LEU A 163 -12.63 -3.12 29.82
CA LEU A 163 -13.54 -2.24 30.54
C LEU A 163 -13.61 -2.54 32.03
N SER A 164 -13.49 -3.82 32.46
CA SER A 164 -13.56 -4.22 33.85
C SER A 164 -12.35 -3.79 34.69
N GLY A 165 -11.18 -3.67 34.08
CA GLY A 165 -9.92 -3.35 34.77
C GLY A 165 -9.64 -1.84 34.93
N ARG A 166 -10.44 -0.97 34.34
CA ARG A 166 -10.16 0.48 34.26
C ARG A 166 -11.33 1.29 34.81
N LYS A 167 -11.00 2.37 35.57
CA LYS A 167 -12.02 3.38 35.91
C LYS A 167 -12.31 4.19 34.63
N THR A 168 -13.33 3.77 33.92
CA THR A 168 -13.83 4.47 32.73
C THR A 168 -14.66 5.67 33.16
N ASN A 169 -14.41 6.84 32.59
CA ASN A 169 -15.21 8.02 32.87
C ASN A 169 -16.57 7.98 32.11
N ALA A 170 -17.52 8.84 32.56
CA ALA A 170 -18.86 8.84 31.96
C ALA A 170 -18.86 9.21 30.46
N ALA A 171 -17.93 10.07 30.01
CA ALA A 171 -17.82 10.47 28.61
C ALA A 171 -17.34 9.31 27.72
N GLU A 172 -16.34 8.55 28.19
CA GLU A 172 -15.86 7.34 27.50
C GLU A 172 -16.96 6.28 27.39
N LEU A 173 -17.72 6.06 28.47
CA LEU A 173 -18.84 5.11 28.46
C LEU A 173 -19.95 5.52 27.50
N ASN A 174 -20.23 6.81 27.35
CA ASN A 174 -21.23 7.31 26.41
C ASN A 174 -20.73 7.13 24.97
N ALA A 175 -19.47 7.44 24.67
CA ALA A 175 -18.89 7.21 23.34
C ALA A 175 -18.92 5.72 22.94
N ILE A 176 -18.67 4.81 23.90
CA ILE A 176 -18.78 3.36 23.65
C ILE A 176 -20.23 2.96 23.37
N ARG A 177 -21.23 3.52 24.07
CA ARG A 177 -22.65 3.25 23.80
C ARG A 177 -23.07 3.73 22.42
N GLU A 178 -22.70 4.94 22.04
CA GLU A 178 -22.98 5.49 20.70
C GLU A 178 -22.38 4.62 19.60
N LEU A 179 -21.17 4.10 19.80
CA LEU A 179 -20.54 3.18 18.86
C LEU A 179 -21.33 1.86 18.74
N LEU A 180 -21.78 1.30 19.86
CA LEU A 180 -22.57 0.06 19.88
C LEU A 180 -23.92 0.26 19.16
N ASP A 181 -24.62 1.36 19.45
CA ASP A 181 -25.89 1.71 18.81
C ASP A 181 -25.73 1.85 17.27
N THR A 182 -24.60 2.43 16.83
CA THR A 182 -24.27 2.53 15.39
C THR A 182 -24.08 1.17 14.75
N LEU A 183 -23.30 0.28 15.38
CA LEU A 183 -23.04 -1.07 14.89
C LEU A 183 -24.31 -1.94 14.87
N GLU A 184 -25.20 -1.78 15.85
CA GLU A 184 -26.51 -2.46 15.86
C GLU A 184 -27.44 -1.96 14.76
N GLY A 185 -27.37 -0.65 14.41
CA GLY A 185 -28.11 -0.05 13.32
C GLY A 185 -27.68 -0.55 11.93
N GLU A 186 -26.37 -0.77 11.74
CA GLU A 186 -25.82 -1.30 10.49
C GLU A 186 -26.09 -2.81 10.28
N SER A 187 -26.39 -3.55 11.35
CA SER A 187 -26.64 -5.00 11.29
C SER A 187 -28.11 -5.36 11.04
N ARG A 188 -29.00 -4.39 10.87
CA ARG A 188 -30.42 -4.57 10.53
C ARG A 188 -30.68 -4.32 9.06
#